data_f6896045e3e5debfa959d49618b36cc5
#
_entry.id   f6896045e3e5debfa959d49618b36cc5
#
_cell.length_a   1.000
_cell.length_b   1.000
_cell.length_c   1.000
_cell.angle_alpha   90.00
_cell.angle_beta   90.00
_cell.angle_gamma   90.00
#
_symmetry.space_group_name_H-M   'P 1'
#
loop_
_entity.id
_entity.type
_entity.pdbx_description
1 polymer ?
#
loop_
_entity_poly.entity_id
_entity_poly.type
_entity_poly.pdbx_seq_one_letter_code
_entity_poly.pdbx_strand_id
1 'polypeptide(L)'
;EIASCLVGSEMCIRDRWDPAQLSTLHNAYDNSVLYTDWFVSQVMQRVEHTTGQAGQGWLMFVSDHGETLFDGTCGRASHGFPSRPNFLPAAFFWPTANYAHRHDGQMQALRAASVLRTDYRVMFHSLLDLAGIAVPVYDPALSLSSGLYRAATERLIDPSTGSIIDFDRELPALDCAGPQQGPARPPH
;
A
#
# COMPACT_ATOMS: atom_id res chain seq x y z
N GLU A 1 13.53 9.00 22.45
CA GLU A 1 12.53 9.89 21.80
C GLU A 1 12.17 9.45 20.37
N ILE A 2 13.07 8.78 19.63
CA ILE A 2 12.78 8.26 18.28
C ILE A 2 11.79 7.09 18.33
N ALA A 3 11.80 6.28 19.38
CA ALA A 3 10.95 5.10 19.51
C ALA A 3 9.44 5.42 19.65
N SER A 4 9.08 6.59 20.19
CA SER A 4 7.69 7.01 20.31
C SER A 4 7.07 7.50 18.99
N CYS A 5 7.92 7.87 18.01
CA CYS A 5 7.50 8.25 16.67
C CYS A 5 7.35 7.06 15.72
N LEU A 6 7.90 5.88 16.07
CA LEU A 6 7.80 4.66 15.27
C LEU A 6 6.44 3.97 15.35
N VAL A 7 5.59 4.36 16.29
CA VAL A 7 4.27 3.76 16.48
C VAL A 7 3.20 4.81 16.18
N GLY A 8 2.93 5.02 14.88
CA GLY A 8 1.62 5.50 14.43
C GLY A 8 1.29 6.96 14.65
N SER A 9 2.23 7.89 14.74
CA SER A 9 1.85 9.30 14.66
C SER A 9 2.46 9.96 13.41
N GLU A 10 1.65 10.13 12.39
CA GLU A 10 1.92 10.98 11.22
C GLU A 10 2.42 12.39 11.60
N MET A 11 2.13 12.82 12.84
CA MET A 11 2.59 14.09 13.39
C MET A 11 4.10 14.21 13.48
N CYS A 12 4.83 13.11 13.68
CA CYS A 12 6.29 13.16 13.81
C CYS A 12 7.01 13.45 12.50
N ILE A 13 6.40 13.13 11.37
CA ILE A 13 6.91 13.45 10.03
C ILE A 13 6.55 14.90 9.69
N ARG A 14 5.36 15.36 10.07
CA ARG A 14 4.85 16.71 9.75
C ARG A 14 5.67 17.88 10.30
N ASP A 15 6.24 17.70 11.49
CA ASP A 15 6.92 18.81 12.20
C ASP A 15 8.38 19.04 11.76
N ARG A 16 8.90 18.22 10.83
CA ARG A 16 10.33 18.27 10.42
C ARG A 16 10.53 18.54 8.93
N TRP A 17 9.66 19.29 8.32
CA TRP A 17 9.72 19.58 6.89
C TRP A 17 10.70 20.69 6.52
N ASP A 18 11.93 20.49 6.91
CA ASP A 18 13.02 21.33 6.49
C ASP A 18 13.77 20.64 5.32
N PRO A 19 13.73 21.20 4.11
CA PRO A 19 14.49 20.65 2.99
C PRO A 19 15.99 20.48 3.28
N ALA A 20 16.53 21.22 4.22
CA ALA A 20 17.91 21.08 4.68
C ALA A 20 18.13 19.77 5.47
N GLN A 21 17.06 19.10 5.91
CA GLN A 21 17.12 17.84 6.68
C GLN A 21 16.62 16.63 5.85
N LEU A 22 16.64 16.72 4.54
CA LEU A 22 16.11 15.68 3.65
C LEU A 22 16.68 14.28 3.93
N SER A 23 17.98 14.17 4.18
CA SER A 23 18.60 12.88 4.54
C SER A 23 18.07 12.32 5.87
N THR A 24 17.77 13.17 6.83
CA THR A 24 17.19 12.75 8.11
C THR A 24 15.76 12.24 7.92
N LEU A 25 14.99 12.89 7.06
CA LEU A 25 13.63 12.45 6.70
C LEU A 25 13.67 11.08 6.02
N HIS A 26 14.50 10.91 5.00
CA HIS A 26 14.65 9.63 4.29
C HIS A 26 15.09 8.53 5.25
N ASN A 27 16.11 8.77 6.09
CA ASN A 27 16.55 7.78 7.07
C ASN A 27 15.45 7.41 8.07
N ALA A 28 14.62 8.35 8.49
CA ALA A 28 13.50 8.08 9.40
C ALA A 28 12.43 7.23 8.71
N TYR A 29 12.12 7.52 7.45
CA TYR A 29 11.19 6.74 6.65
C TYR A 29 11.73 5.32 6.41
N ASP A 30 12.97 5.17 5.97
CA ASP A 30 13.62 3.89 5.74
C ASP A 30 13.64 3.03 7.01
N ASN A 31 13.91 3.62 8.17
CA ASN A 31 13.83 2.93 9.45
C ASN A 31 12.40 2.47 9.79
N SER A 32 11.37 3.21 9.42
CA SER A 32 9.98 2.81 9.60
C SER A 32 9.62 1.64 8.70
N VAL A 33 10.08 1.65 7.45
CA VAL A 33 9.92 0.53 6.50
C VAL A 33 10.66 -0.71 7.02
N LEU A 34 11.89 -0.57 7.50
CA LEU A 34 12.67 -1.65 8.07
C LEU A 34 12.00 -2.28 9.31
N TYR A 35 11.40 -1.45 10.17
CA TYR A 35 10.62 -1.94 11.30
C TYR A 35 9.37 -2.71 10.85
N THR A 36 8.66 -2.19 9.85
CA THR A 36 7.48 -2.86 9.27
C THR A 36 7.88 -4.21 8.66
N ASP A 37 8.99 -4.27 7.93
CA ASP A 37 9.53 -5.51 7.37
C ASP A 37 9.85 -6.54 8.46
N TRP A 38 10.54 -6.11 9.52
CA TRP A 38 10.79 -6.97 10.69
C TRP A 38 9.48 -7.48 11.30
N PHE A 39 8.50 -6.59 11.54
CA PHE A 39 7.20 -6.98 12.11
C PHE A 39 6.48 -8.01 11.22
N VAL A 40 6.41 -7.75 9.92
CA VAL A 40 5.80 -8.66 8.95
C VAL A 40 6.50 -10.01 8.94
N SER A 41 7.84 -10.03 9.02
CA SER A 41 8.62 -11.28 9.11
C SER A 41 8.27 -12.10 10.35
N GLN A 42 8.01 -11.44 11.50
CA GLN A 42 7.55 -12.14 12.73
C GLN A 42 6.14 -12.74 12.53
N VAL A 43 5.25 -12.04 11.82
CA VAL A 43 3.91 -12.57 11.49
C VAL A 43 4.04 -13.78 10.56
N MET A 44 4.86 -13.72 9.52
CA MET A 44 5.12 -14.85 8.62
C MET A 44 5.63 -16.08 9.38
N GLN A 45 6.65 -15.90 10.23
CA GLN A 45 7.17 -16.97 11.10
C GLN A 45 6.09 -17.54 12.02
N ARG A 46 5.24 -16.69 12.57
CA ARG A 46 4.13 -17.14 13.43
C ARG A 46 3.10 -17.94 12.64
N VAL A 47 2.77 -17.55 11.42
CA VAL A 47 1.89 -18.33 10.53
C VAL A 47 2.51 -19.69 10.24
N GLU A 48 3.79 -19.78 9.83
CA GLU A 48 4.48 -21.03 9.59
C GLU A 48 4.50 -21.94 10.81
N HIS A 49 4.86 -21.39 11.97
CA HIS A 49 4.90 -22.15 13.21
C HIS A 49 3.52 -22.67 13.62
N THR A 50 2.48 -21.86 13.48
CA THR A 50 1.11 -22.22 13.89
C THR A 50 0.50 -23.26 12.96
N THR A 51 0.77 -23.16 11.65
CA THR A 51 0.25 -24.12 10.66
C THR A 51 1.09 -25.42 10.60
N GLY A 52 2.35 -25.37 11.01
CA GLY A 52 3.28 -26.50 10.89
C GLY A 52 3.54 -26.87 9.42
N GLN A 53 4.26 -28.00 9.23
CA GLN A 53 4.66 -28.43 7.87
C GLN A 53 3.49 -28.84 6.97
N ALA A 54 2.39 -29.34 7.52
CA ALA A 54 1.22 -29.79 6.77
C ALA A 54 0.13 -28.73 6.65
N GLY A 55 0.25 -27.64 7.39
CA GLY A 55 -0.76 -26.60 7.46
C GLY A 55 -0.73 -25.67 6.26
N GLN A 56 -1.86 -25.03 6.06
CA GLN A 56 -2.06 -24.04 5.01
C GLN A 56 -2.26 -22.67 5.64
N GLY A 57 -1.38 -21.75 5.33
CA GLY A 57 -1.44 -20.38 5.80
C GLY A 57 -0.97 -19.41 4.73
N TRP A 58 -1.39 -18.19 4.86
CA TRP A 58 -0.94 -17.10 3.99
C TRP A 58 -1.04 -15.77 4.73
N LEU A 59 -0.35 -14.79 4.19
CA LEU A 59 -0.41 -13.42 4.62
C LEU A 59 -0.61 -12.52 3.40
N MET A 60 -1.50 -11.57 3.51
CA MET A 60 -1.64 -10.47 2.56
C MET A 60 -1.31 -9.18 3.30
N PHE A 61 -0.39 -8.43 2.75
CA PHE A 61 -0.02 -7.11 3.21
C PHE A 61 -0.46 -6.06 2.19
N VAL A 62 -0.99 -4.97 2.67
CA VAL A 62 -1.25 -3.77 1.87
C VAL A 62 -1.07 -2.54 2.75
N SER A 63 -0.34 -1.55 2.24
CA SER A 63 -0.29 -0.22 2.85
C SER A 63 -1.58 0.54 2.53
N ASP A 64 -2.04 1.41 3.43
CA ASP A 64 -3.22 2.27 3.22
C ASP A 64 -2.99 3.31 2.12
N HIS A 65 -1.76 3.84 1.99
CA HIS A 65 -1.32 4.74 0.92
C HIS A 65 0.21 4.64 0.75
N GLY A 66 0.72 5.34 -0.23
CA GLY A 66 2.15 5.62 -0.34
C GLY A 66 2.52 6.95 0.30
N GLU A 67 3.77 7.38 0.17
CA GLU A 67 4.28 8.63 0.77
C GLU A 67 5.16 9.36 -0.24
N THR A 68 5.06 10.68 -0.26
CA THR A 68 5.95 11.57 -1.02
C THR A 68 7.00 12.13 -0.07
N LEU A 69 8.28 12.02 -0.45
CA LEU A 69 9.42 12.41 0.37
C LEU A 69 10.29 13.45 -0.33
N PHE A 70 9.71 14.52 -0.83
CA PHE A 70 10.35 15.51 -1.72
C PHE A 70 10.78 14.92 -3.07
N ASP A 71 10.13 13.86 -3.51
CA ASP A 71 10.46 13.18 -4.76
C ASP A 71 10.21 14.07 -5.98
N GLY A 72 11.12 14.00 -6.94
CA GLY A 72 10.98 14.71 -8.21
C GLY A 72 10.88 16.23 -8.04
N THR A 73 9.83 16.82 -8.59
CA THR A 73 9.57 18.27 -8.59
C THR A 73 8.62 18.70 -7.46
N CYS A 74 8.16 17.79 -6.62
CA CYS A 74 7.13 18.06 -5.62
C CYS A 74 7.52 19.12 -4.59
N GLY A 75 8.79 19.19 -4.21
CA GLY A 75 9.24 20.14 -3.17
C GLY A 75 8.45 20.02 -1.84
N ARG A 76 7.83 18.85 -1.61
CA ARG A 76 6.95 18.55 -0.46
C ARG A 76 7.16 17.11 0.00
N ALA A 77 6.93 16.86 1.27
CA ALA A 77 6.82 15.54 1.84
C ALA A 77 5.45 15.39 2.51
N SER A 78 4.89 14.21 2.54
CA SER A 78 3.62 13.80 3.14
C SER A 78 2.67 13.17 2.12
N HIS A 79 1.47 12.86 2.57
CA HIS A 79 0.35 12.40 1.75
C HIS A 79 -0.81 13.41 1.80
N GLY A 80 -1.97 13.07 1.18
CA GLY A 80 -3.16 13.92 1.20
C GLY A 80 -3.12 15.09 0.21
N PHE A 81 -2.27 15.01 -0.81
CA PHE A 81 -2.25 15.92 -1.96
C PHE A 81 -1.99 15.14 -3.25
N PRO A 82 -2.28 15.74 -4.43
CA PRO A 82 -2.05 15.08 -5.71
C PRO A 82 -0.57 14.83 -5.94
N SER A 83 -0.11 13.64 -5.64
CA SER A 83 1.24 13.17 -5.95
C SER A 83 1.20 11.68 -6.24
N ARG A 84 1.84 11.26 -7.31
CA ARG A 84 1.80 9.87 -7.76
C ARG A 84 2.24 8.87 -6.69
N PRO A 85 3.33 9.06 -5.93
CA PRO A 85 3.73 8.16 -4.85
C PRO A 85 2.62 7.90 -3.82
N ASN A 86 1.82 8.90 -3.48
CA ASN A 86 0.77 8.79 -2.46
C ASN A 86 -0.31 7.74 -2.82
N PHE A 87 -0.50 7.46 -4.12
CA PHE A 87 -1.52 6.53 -4.62
C PHE A 87 -0.93 5.20 -5.11
N LEU A 88 0.31 4.90 -4.76
CA LEU A 88 1.00 3.65 -5.09
C LEU A 88 1.38 2.88 -3.81
N PRO A 89 0.41 2.36 -3.07
CA PRO A 89 0.68 1.58 -1.87
C PRO A 89 1.44 0.30 -2.19
N ALA A 90 2.31 -0.12 -1.29
CA ALA A 90 2.94 -1.42 -1.35
C ALA A 90 1.90 -2.51 -1.03
N ALA A 91 1.89 -3.58 -1.82
CA ALA A 91 1.05 -4.74 -1.56
C ALA A 91 1.78 -6.02 -1.97
N PHE A 92 1.63 -7.08 -1.16
CA PHE A 92 2.13 -8.39 -1.54
C PHE A 92 1.29 -9.49 -0.89
N PHE A 93 1.40 -10.68 -1.48
CA PHE A 93 0.83 -11.92 -0.95
C PHE A 93 1.96 -12.92 -0.70
N TRP A 94 1.94 -13.51 0.49
CA TRP A 94 2.90 -14.53 0.89
C TRP A 94 2.15 -15.79 1.37
N PRO A 95 2.31 -16.94 0.70
CA PRO A 95 1.75 -18.22 1.12
C PRO A 95 2.79 -19.09 1.81
N THR A 96 2.37 -19.97 2.71
CA THR A 96 3.19 -21.12 3.08
C THR A 96 3.40 -22.04 1.87
N ALA A 97 4.49 -22.80 1.86
CA ALA A 97 4.81 -23.70 0.74
C ALA A 97 3.67 -24.71 0.46
N ASN A 98 3.03 -25.23 1.52
CA ASN A 98 1.93 -26.16 1.36
C ASN A 98 0.65 -25.50 0.81
N TYR A 99 0.37 -24.26 1.22
CA TYR A 99 -0.74 -23.49 0.62
C TYR A 99 -0.47 -23.25 -0.87
N ALA A 100 0.71 -22.78 -1.22
CA ALA A 100 1.09 -22.53 -2.60
C ALA A 100 0.96 -23.77 -3.49
N HIS A 101 1.40 -24.92 -2.99
CA HIS A 101 1.30 -26.18 -3.72
C HIS A 101 -0.13 -26.64 -3.92
N ARG A 102 -0.99 -26.51 -2.90
CA ARG A 102 -2.40 -26.95 -2.98
C ARG A 102 -3.29 -26.00 -3.79
N HIS A 103 -2.89 -24.75 -3.91
CA HIS A 103 -3.63 -23.67 -4.59
C HIS A 103 -2.85 -23.12 -5.79
N ASP A 104 -2.17 -24.00 -6.54
CA ASP A 104 -1.31 -23.60 -7.65
C ASP A 104 -2.04 -22.71 -8.68
N GLY A 105 -3.30 -23.01 -9.00
CA GLY A 105 -4.12 -22.18 -9.88
C GLY A 105 -4.30 -20.74 -9.38
N GLN A 106 -4.55 -20.56 -8.09
CA GLN A 106 -4.62 -19.22 -7.48
C GLN A 106 -3.26 -18.52 -7.51
N MET A 107 -2.16 -19.25 -7.28
CA MET A 107 -0.79 -18.69 -7.37
C MET A 107 -0.44 -18.24 -8.78
N GLN A 108 -0.85 -18.99 -9.79
CA GLN A 108 -0.67 -18.60 -11.19
C GLN A 108 -1.48 -17.34 -11.52
N ALA A 109 -2.74 -17.28 -11.07
CA ALA A 109 -3.60 -16.12 -11.26
C ALA A 109 -3.02 -14.86 -10.60
N LEU A 110 -2.55 -14.95 -9.35
CA LEU A 110 -1.90 -13.84 -8.63
C LEU A 110 -0.66 -13.34 -9.37
N ARG A 111 0.20 -14.24 -9.87
CA ARG A 111 1.36 -13.85 -10.67
C ARG A 111 0.98 -13.15 -11.96
N ALA A 112 -0.05 -13.64 -12.65
CA ALA A 112 -0.56 -13.01 -13.86
C ALA A 112 -1.17 -11.63 -13.58
N ALA A 113 -1.88 -11.48 -12.46
CA ALA A 113 -2.51 -10.23 -12.06
C ALA A 113 -1.50 -9.18 -11.56
N SER A 114 -0.32 -9.57 -11.07
CA SER A 114 0.66 -8.67 -10.44
C SER A 114 1.21 -7.57 -11.36
N VAL A 115 1.10 -7.73 -12.67
CA VAL A 115 1.52 -6.76 -13.69
C VAL A 115 0.35 -5.96 -14.29
N LEU A 116 -0.86 -6.23 -13.82
CA LEU A 116 -2.06 -5.59 -14.33
C LEU A 116 -2.44 -4.39 -13.47
N ARG A 117 -3.23 -3.48 -14.05
CA ARG A 117 -3.82 -2.36 -13.30
C ARG A 117 -4.79 -2.87 -12.26
N THR A 118 -4.64 -2.39 -11.04
CA THR A 118 -5.51 -2.75 -9.92
C THR A 118 -5.81 -1.52 -9.05
N ASP A 119 -6.81 -1.66 -8.19
CA ASP A 119 -7.18 -0.73 -7.13
C ASP A 119 -7.68 -1.50 -5.90
N TYR A 120 -8.03 -0.78 -4.82
CA TYR A 120 -8.42 -1.43 -3.55
C TYR A 120 -9.68 -2.30 -3.62
N ARG A 121 -10.52 -2.17 -4.64
CA ARG A 121 -11.72 -3.01 -4.79
C ARG A 121 -11.39 -4.49 -4.85
N VAL A 122 -10.20 -4.82 -5.37
CA VAL A 122 -9.76 -6.23 -5.46
C VAL A 122 -9.49 -6.87 -4.11
N MET A 123 -9.23 -6.09 -3.06
CA MET A 123 -8.82 -6.63 -1.75
C MET A 123 -9.90 -7.53 -1.16
N PHE A 124 -11.13 -7.03 -1.09
CA PHE A 124 -12.25 -7.78 -0.53
C PHE A 124 -12.49 -9.10 -1.26
N HIS A 125 -12.56 -9.06 -2.60
CA HIS A 125 -12.83 -10.24 -3.42
C HIS A 125 -11.67 -11.24 -3.39
N SER A 126 -10.43 -10.75 -3.39
CA SER A 126 -9.25 -11.62 -3.29
C SER A 126 -9.13 -12.30 -1.93
N LEU A 127 -9.46 -11.60 -0.84
CA LEU A 127 -9.48 -12.18 0.51
C LEU A 127 -10.51 -13.31 0.62
N LEU A 128 -11.72 -13.12 0.09
CA LEU A 128 -12.75 -14.15 0.09
C LEU A 128 -12.31 -15.38 -0.69
N ASP A 129 -11.75 -15.18 -1.88
CA ASP A 129 -11.32 -16.25 -2.77
C ASP A 129 -10.14 -17.04 -2.16
N LEU A 130 -9.12 -16.36 -1.66
CA LEU A 130 -7.97 -16.98 -0.99
C LEU A 130 -8.35 -17.73 0.29
N ALA A 131 -9.37 -17.26 1.00
CA ALA A 131 -9.90 -17.90 2.19
C ALA A 131 -10.92 -19.03 1.87
N GLY A 132 -11.31 -19.20 0.59
CA GLY A 132 -12.33 -20.17 0.18
C GLY A 132 -13.73 -19.84 0.71
N ILE A 133 -14.03 -18.55 0.92
CA ILE A 133 -15.32 -18.08 1.46
C ILE A 133 -16.25 -17.71 0.32
N ALA A 134 -17.35 -18.46 0.18
CA ALA A 134 -18.38 -18.20 -0.81
C ALA A 134 -19.49 -17.30 -0.22
N VAL A 135 -19.70 -16.15 -0.83
CA VAL A 135 -20.77 -15.21 -0.50
C VAL A 135 -21.40 -14.64 -1.76
N PRO A 136 -22.70 -14.25 -1.72
CA PRO A 136 -23.41 -13.79 -2.93
C PRO A 136 -22.79 -12.54 -3.60
N VAL A 137 -22.10 -11.70 -2.82
CA VAL A 137 -21.46 -10.46 -3.32
C VAL A 137 -20.08 -10.70 -3.94
N TYR A 138 -19.57 -11.93 -3.92
CA TYR A 138 -18.27 -12.25 -4.52
C TYR A 138 -18.32 -12.09 -6.05
N ASP A 139 -17.36 -11.32 -6.58
CA ASP A 139 -17.17 -11.18 -8.02
C ASP A 139 -15.77 -11.67 -8.40
N PRO A 140 -15.65 -12.77 -9.16
CA PRO A 140 -14.37 -13.31 -9.58
C PRO A 140 -13.60 -12.37 -10.54
N ALA A 141 -14.27 -11.45 -11.21
CA ALA A 141 -13.61 -10.46 -12.07
C ALA A 141 -12.88 -9.38 -11.27
N LEU A 142 -13.13 -9.28 -9.96
CA LEU A 142 -12.45 -8.41 -9.01
C LEU A 142 -11.48 -9.16 -8.10
N SER A 143 -11.33 -10.48 -8.22
CA SER A 143 -10.36 -11.25 -7.44
C SER A 143 -9.07 -11.47 -8.21
N LEU A 144 -7.95 -11.06 -7.63
CA LEU A 144 -6.60 -11.25 -8.20
C LEU A 144 -6.21 -12.74 -8.29
N SER A 145 -6.84 -13.60 -7.48
CA SER A 145 -6.57 -15.04 -7.41
C SER A 145 -7.50 -15.90 -8.24
N SER A 146 -8.53 -15.33 -8.87
CA SER A 146 -9.59 -16.11 -9.55
C SER A 146 -9.24 -16.59 -10.95
N GLY A 147 -8.20 -16.12 -11.59
CA GLY A 147 -7.94 -16.37 -13.03
C GLY A 147 -8.95 -15.71 -13.99
N LEU A 148 -10.01 -15.09 -13.46
CA LEU A 148 -11.00 -14.32 -14.22
C LEU A 148 -10.86 -12.81 -13.99
N TYR A 149 -9.83 -12.41 -13.26
CA TYR A 149 -9.56 -11.02 -12.94
C TYR A 149 -9.53 -10.15 -14.21
N ARG A 150 -10.19 -9.02 -14.14
CA ARG A 150 -10.18 -7.99 -15.17
C ARG A 150 -9.48 -6.75 -14.67
N ALA A 151 -8.41 -6.37 -15.35
CA ALA A 151 -7.67 -5.15 -15.04
C ALA A 151 -8.61 -3.93 -14.98
N ALA A 152 -8.38 -3.06 -14.02
CA ALA A 152 -9.14 -1.83 -13.89
C ALA A 152 -8.99 -0.96 -15.17
N THR A 153 -10.10 -0.57 -15.75
CA THR A 153 -10.14 0.35 -16.90
C THR A 153 -9.88 1.78 -16.47
N GLU A 154 -10.32 2.11 -15.26
CA GLU A 154 -10.13 3.40 -14.59
C GLU A 154 -9.70 3.15 -13.15
N ARG A 155 -8.73 3.92 -12.68
CA ARG A 155 -8.29 3.93 -11.28
C ARG A 155 -8.69 5.26 -10.66
N LEU A 156 -9.86 5.29 -10.04
CA LEU A 156 -10.41 6.49 -9.44
C LEU A 156 -9.80 6.75 -8.07
N ILE A 157 -9.34 7.96 -7.86
CA ILE A 157 -8.73 8.41 -6.61
C ILE A 157 -9.37 9.73 -6.16
N ASP A 158 -9.34 9.97 -4.84
CA ASP A 158 -9.62 11.28 -4.26
C ASP A 158 -8.28 11.96 -3.90
N PRO A 159 -7.80 12.92 -4.69
CA PRO A 159 -6.55 13.62 -4.42
C PRO A 159 -6.70 14.74 -3.38
N SER A 160 -7.78 14.75 -2.60
CA SER A 160 -8.12 15.79 -1.61
C SER A 160 -8.32 17.20 -2.24
N THR A 161 -8.72 17.23 -3.51
CA THR A 161 -9.04 18.47 -4.24
C THR A 161 -10.54 18.74 -4.32
N GLY A 162 -11.36 17.84 -3.74
CA GLY A 162 -12.82 17.91 -3.77
C GLY A 162 -13.46 17.27 -5.01
N SER A 163 -12.67 16.60 -5.85
CA SER A 163 -13.15 15.89 -7.04
C SER A 163 -12.46 14.55 -7.18
N ILE A 164 -13.21 13.50 -7.49
CA ILE A 164 -12.66 12.20 -7.86
C ILE A 164 -12.09 12.30 -9.27
N ILE A 165 -10.86 11.81 -9.46
CA ILE A 165 -10.14 11.87 -10.74
C ILE A 165 -9.61 10.49 -11.13
N ASP A 166 -9.29 10.30 -12.42
CA ASP A 166 -8.59 9.12 -12.90
C ASP A 166 -7.08 9.26 -12.69
N PHE A 167 -6.50 8.31 -11.94
CA PHE A 167 -5.08 8.28 -11.59
C PHE A 167 -4.16 8.28 -12.82
N ASP A 168 -4.55 7.58 -13.89
CA ASP A 168 -3.69 7.43 -15.06
C ASP A 168 -3.78 8.61 -16.02
N ARG A 169 -4.96 9.22 -16.14
CA ARG A 169 -5.24 10.25 -17.14
C ARG A 169 -5.10 11.67 -16.59
N GLU A 170 -5.56 11.89 -15.37
CA GLU A 170 -5.75 13.24 -14.83
C GLU A 170 -4.70 13.61 -13.79
N LEU A 171 -4.27 12.64 -12.94
CA LEU A 171 -3.25 12.91 -11.93
C LEU A 171 -1.95 13.49 -12.50
N PRO A 172 -1.42 13.05 -13.66
CA PRO A 172 -0.18 13.63 -14.21
C PRO A 172 -0.24 15.15 -14.44
N ALA A 173 -1.42 15.69 -14.73
CA ALA A 173 -1.60 17.13 -14.89
C ALA A 173 -1.71 17.89 -13.55
N LEU A 174 -2.02 17.17 -12.47
CA LEU A 174 -2.19 17.69 -11.13
C LEU A 174 -1.04 17.33 -10.20
N ASP A 175 -0.09 16.53 -10.68
CA ASP A 175 0.98 15.98 -9.86
C ASP A 175 1.74 17.10 -9.16
N CYS A 176 1.74 17.03 -7.82
CA CYS A 176 2.28 18.08 -6.95
C CYS A 176 1.57 19.44 -7.02
N ALA A 177 0.46 19.56 -7.75
CA ALA A 177 -0.38 20.76 -7.68
C ALA A 177 -1.13 20.82 -6.34
N GLY A 178 -1.34 22.02 -5.85
CA GLY A 178 -2.09 22.28 -4.61
C GLY A 178 -1.53 23.49 -3.88
N PRO A 179 -2.25 24.04 -2.90
CA PRO A 179 -1.74 25.15 -2.12
C PRO A 179 -0.42 24.78 -1.48
N GLN A 180 0.62 25.51 -1.85
CA GLN A 180 1.90 25.42 -1.12
C GLN A 180 1.56 25.74 0.34
N GLN A 181 1.84 24.83 1.24
CA GLN A 181 1.69 25.15 2.66
C GLN A 181 2.65 26.28 2.94
N GLY A 182 2.08 27.45 3.25
CA GLY A 182 2.88 28.61 3.66
C GLY A 182 3.75 28.28 4.87
N PRO A 183 4.77 29.08 5.16
CA PRO A 183 5.68 28.84 6.28
C PRO A 183 4.89 28.55 7.54
N ALA A 184 5.32 27.53 8.27
CA ALA A 184 4.67 27.07 9.49
C ALA A 184 4.35 28.25 10.41
N ARG A 185 3.12 28.32 10.88
CA ARG A 185 2.69 29.32 11.85
C ARG A 185 3.58 29.18 13.08
N PRO A 186 4.22 30.26 13.58
CA PRO A 186 5.05 30.15 14.77
C PRO A 186 4.22 29.63 15.95
N PRO A 187 4.79 28.83 16.85
CA PRO A 187 4.10 28.32 18.02
C PRO A 187 3.64 29.49 18.91
N HIS A 188 2.41 29.39 19.39
CA HIS A 188 1.85 30.29 20.40
C HIS A 188 2.48 30.02 21.77
#